data_097f99d613271817ef5745e65e803f84
#
_entry.id   097f99d613271817ef5745e65e803f84
#
_cell.length_a   1.000
_cell.length_b   1.000
_cell.length_c   1.000
_cell.angle_alpha   90.00
_cell.angle_beta   90.00
_cell.angle_gamma   90.00
#
_symmetry.space_group_name_H-M   'P 1'
#
loop_
_entity.id
_entity.type
_entity.pdbx_description
1 polymer ?
#
loop_
_entity_poly.entity_id
_entity_poly.type
_entity_poly.pdbx_seq_one_letter_code
_entity_poly.pdbx_strand_id
1 'polypeptide(L)'
;MELENLHPTVGKVARKRVGRGIGSGRGKTSTRGQKGQKARSGGGVRRGFEGGQTPLYRRLPKRGCNNKRFALNYTEVTLTMLNKSQATDVTAETLLEEGIIGNINDGIVILGNGSIDKKLNVKANRFTKSAKEKIQAAGGKIEVI
;
A
#
# COMPACT_ATOMS: atom_id res chain seq x y z
N MET A 1 -24.44 -11.66 1.19
CA MET A 1 -25.04 -10.57 2.00
C MET A 1 -25.89 -9.77 1.03
N GLU A 2 -27.19 -9.80 1.17
CA GLU A 2 -28.10 -9.10 0.26
C GLU A 2 -28.25 -7.65 0.69
N LEU A 3 -28.22 -6.72 -0.26
CA LEU A 3 -28.29 -5.27 0.00
C LEU A 3 -29.56 -4.86 0.73
N GLU A 4 -30.64 -5.62 0.54
CA GLU A 4 -31.94 -5.42 1.19
C GLU A 4 -31.90 -5.62 2.72
N ASN A 5 -30.95 -6.40 3.22
CA ASN A 5 -30.80 -6.73 4.63
C ASN A 5 -29.78 -5.82 5.37
N LEU A 6 -29.32 -4.75 4.72
CA LEU A 6 -28.41 -3.79 5.34
C LEU A 6 -29.17 -2.79 6.20
N HIS A 7 -29.10 -2.96 7.49
CA HIS A 7 -29.61 -1.99 8.46
C HIS A 7 -28.47 -1.19 9.08
N PRO A 8 -28.63 0.13 9.29
CA PRO A 8 -27.61 0.93 9.96
C PRO A 8 -27.44 0.45 11.40
N THR A 9 -26.21 0.21 11.81
CA THR A 9 -25.84 -0.26 13.14
C THR A 9 -26.23 0.74 14.24
N VAL A 10 -26.32 2.03 13.86
CA VAL A 10 -26.76 3.11 14.77
C VAL A 10 -27.98 3.76 14.16
N GLY A 11 -29.07 3.81 14.94
CA GLY A 11 -30.32 4.46 14.55
C GLY A 11 -30.13 5.96 14.25
N LYS A 12 -30.97 6.49 13.37
CA LYS A 12 -30.95 7.91 13.01
C LYS A 12 -31.23 8.77 14.24
N VAL A 13 -30.23 9.55 14.65
CA VAL A 13 -30.38 10.51 15.76
C VAL A 13 -30.95 11.84 15.21
N ALA A 14 -31.98 12.34 15.86
CA ALA A 14 -32.60 13.62 15.50
C ALA A 14 -31.59 14.76 15.61
N ARG A 15 -31.62 15.71 14.63
CA ARG A 15 -30.75 16.88 14.63
C ARG A 15 -31.03 17.74 15.87
N LYS A 16 -29.98 18.02 16.61
CA LYS A 16 -30.05 18.84 17.84
C LYS A 16 -30.38 20.31 17.50
N ARG A 17 -31.43 20.85 18.09
CA ARG A 17 -31.82 22.25 17.98
C ARG A 17 -31.19 23.08 19.10
N VAL A 18 -30.58 24.20 18.75
CA VAL A 18 -29.97 25.16 19.69
C VAL A 18 -30.70 26.52 19.63
N GLY A 19 -30.58 27.36 20.68
CA GLY A 19 -31.21 28.65 20.75
C GLY A 19 -32.75 28.60 20.89
N ARG A 20 -33.30 27.59 21.57
CA ARG A 20 -34.74 27.35 21.73
C ARG A 20 -35.21 27.43 23.19
N GLY A 21 -34.73 28.46 23.91
CA GLY A 21 -35.14 28.72 25.28
C GLY A 21 -34.21 28.14 26.34
N ILE A 22 -34.37 28.65 27.56
CA ILE A 22 -33.51 28.33 28.70
C ILE A 22 -33.71 26.89 29.14
N GLY A 23 -34.93 26.37 29.15
CA GLY A 23 -35.25 24.99 29.57
C GLY A 23 -34.54 23.91 28.73
N SER A 24 -34.11 24.25 27.47
CA SER A 24 -33.33 23.33 26.65
C SER A 24 -31.87 23.15 27.11
N GLY A 25 -31.39 23.97 28.08
CA GLY A 25 -29.99 24.08 28.49
C GLY A 25 -29.07 24.67 27.40
N ARG A 26 -29.61 25.09 26.27
CA ARG A 26 -28.87 25.62 25.07
C ARG A 26 -29.53 26.81 24.45
N GLY A 27 -30.27 27.56 25.26
CA GLY A 27 -30.85 28.85 24.91
C GLY A 27 -29.79 29.92 24.73
N LYS A 28 -30.13 31.17 24.98
CA LYS A 28 -29.30 32.38 25.02
C LYS A 28 -28.13 32.42 24.01
N THR A 29 -27.05 31.71 24.27
CA THR A 29 -25.80 31.75 23.47
C THR A 29 -25.66 30.59 22.44
N SER A 30 -26.66 29.73 22.37
CA SER A 30 -26.64 28.57 21.43
C SER A 30 -25.37 27.71 21.50
N THR A 31 -24.80 27.54 22.69
CA THR A 31 -23.54 26.81 22.97
C THR A 31 -22.28 27.45 22.40
N ARG A 32 -22.34 28.72 21.92
CA ARG A 32 -21.16 29.43 21.38
C ARG A 32 -20.34 30.18 22.44
N GLY A 33 -20.84 30.26 23.65
CA GLY A 33 -20.23 31.06 24.73
C GLY A 33 -20.62 32.54 24.65
N GLN A 34 -20.04 33.39 25.50
CA GLN A 34 -20.48 34.75 25.71
C GLN A 34 -20.00 35.70 24.63
N LYS A 35 -18.70 35.81 24.40
CA LYS A 35 -18.06 36.69 23.42
C LYS A 35 -16.90 35.97 22.75
N GLY A 36 -16.46 36.48 21.62
CA GLY A 36 -15.32 35.93 20.90
C GLY A 36 -15.59 35.79 19.42
N GLN A 37 -14.56 35.56 18.64
CA GLN A 37 -14.64 35.44 17.18
C GLN A 37 -15.59 34.33 16.74
N LYS A 38 -15.57 33.18 17.41
CA LYS A 38 -16.43 32.01 17.10
C LYS A 38 -17.89 32.20 17.49
N ALA A 39 -18.22 33.20 18.33
CA ALA A 39 -19.58 33.47 18.74
C ALA A 39 -20.35 34.36 17.75
N ARG A 40 -19.68 35.02 16.82
CA ARG A 40 -20.29 35.91 15.81
C ARG A 40 -20.86 35.13 14.63
N SER A 41 -21.72 35.78 13.85
CA SER A 41 -22.16 35.23 12.58
C SER A 41 -20.97 35.13 11.64
N GLY A 42 -20.81 33.99 10.96
CA GLY A 42 -19.66 33.76 10.08
C GLY A 42 -18.30 33.67 10.78
N GLY A 43 -18.27 33.64 12.12
CA GLY A 43 -17.06 33.73 12.93
C GLY A 43 -16.09 32.53 12.90
N GLY A 44 -16.17 31.69 11.88
CA GLY A 44 -15.23 30.60 11.69
C GLY A 44 -13.90 31.06 11.08
N VAL A 45 -12.81 30.46 11.51
CA VAL A 45 -11.50 30.60 10.85
C VAL A 45 -11.29 29.45 9.85
N ARG A 46 -10.49 29.66 8.81
CA ARG A 46 -10.14 28.62 7.84
C ARG A 46 -9.43 27.44 8.51
N ARG A 47 -9.54 26.28 7.91
CA ARG A 47 -8.80 25.07 8.40
C ARG A 47 -7.30 25.32 8.36
N GLY A 48 -6.60 24.88 9.41
CA GLY A 48 -5.16 25.03 9.54
C GLY A 48 -4.69 26.45 9.84
N PHE A 49 -5.59 27.37 10.26
CA PHE A 49 -5.19 28.68 10.74
C PHE A 49 -4.67 28.58 12.18
N GLU A 50 -3.45 29.04 12.42
CA GLU A 50 -2.72 28.95 13.68
C GLU A 50 -2.52 30.35 14.31
N GLY A 51 -3.55 31.18 14.28
CA GLY A 51 -3.50 32.49 14.96
C GLY A 51 -2.54 33.52 14.35
N GLY A 52 -2.11 33.35 13.11
CA GLY A 52 -1.11 34.20 12.45
C GLY A 52 0.28 33.58 12.36
N GLN A 53 0.55 32.54 13.13
CA GLN A 53 1.78 31.75 12.99
C GLN A 53 1.80 31.04 11.64
N THR A 54 2.98 30.83 11.06
CA THR A 54 3.14 30.03 9.84
C THR A 54 2.61 28.61 10.08
N PRO A 55 1.60 28.17 9.33
CA PRO A 55 0.97 26.86 9.53
C PRO A 55 1.96 25.70 9.43
N LEU A 56 1.74 24.64 10.21
CA LEU A 56 2.59 23.47 10.27
C LEU A 56 2.92 22.88 8.90
N TYR A 57 1.91 22.78 8.01
CA TYR A 57 2.09 22.24 6.66
C TYR A 57 3.06 23.07 5.78
N ARG A 58 3.27 24.35 6.09
CA ARG A 58 4.27 25.21 5.43
C ARG A 58 5.66 25.12 6.04
N ARG A 59 5.75 24.70 7.31
CA ARG A 59 7.02 24.53 8.03
C ARG A 59 7.67 23.18 7.77
N LEU A 60 6.84 22.17 7.47
CA LEU A 60 7.34 20.85 7.16
C LEU A 60 8.06 20.82 5.80
N PRO A 61 9.17 20.08 5.68
CA PRO A 61 9.82 19.88 4.39
C PRO A 61 8.89 19.18 3.40
N LYS A 62 8.94 19.61 2.14
CA LYS A 62 8.17 18.98 1.06
C LYS A 62 8.63 17.55 0.88
N ARG A 63 7.67 16.64 0.74
CA ARG A 63 7.90 15.22 0.47
C ARG A 63 7.07 14.79 -0.73
N GLY A 64 7.53 13.75 -1.43
CA GLY A 64 6.83 13.15 -2.54
C GLY A 64 7.56 13.34 -3.87
N CYS A 65 6.82 13.32 -4.98
CA CYS A 65 7.36 13.40 -6.34
C CYS A 65 8.31 12.25 -6.67
N ASN A 66 8.11 11.07 -6.08
CA ASN A 66 8.82 9.85 -6.45
C ASN A 66 7.85 8.83 -7.06
N ASN A 67 8.37 7.98 -7.92
CA ASN A 67 7.60 6.94 -8.62
C ASN A 67 7.62 5.58 -7.90
N LYS A 68 8.12 5.53 -6.66
CA LYS A 68 8.30 4.27 -5.91
C LYS A 68 6.99 3.48 -5.75
N ARG A 69 5.85 4.18 -5.65
CA ARG A 69 4.52 3.56 -5.53
C ARG A 69 4.14 2.71 -6.76
N PHE A 70 4.67 3.07 -7.93
CA PHE A 70 4.38 2.41 -9.21
C PHE A 70 5.59 1.64 -9.74
N ALA A 71 6.66 1.53 -8.96
CA ALA A 71 7.82 0.74 -9.33
C ALA A 71 7.48 -0.74 -9.28
N LEU A 72 7.88 -1.48 -10.31
CA LEU A 72 7.74 -2.93 -10.34
C LEU A 72 8.74 -3.56 -9.35
N ASN A 73 8.24 -4.38 -8.46
CA ASN A 73 9.02 -5.10 -7.47
C ASN A 73 9.03 -6.58 -7.82
N TYR A 74 10.11 -7.06 -8.40
CA TYR A 74 10.30 -8.48 -8.69
C TYR A 74 10.85 -9.22 -7.48
N THR A 75 10.43 -10.46 -7.30
CA THR A 75 11.04 -11.37 -6.33
C THR A 75 12.34 -11.92 -6.91
N GLU A 76 13.43 -11.70 -6.20
CA GLU A 76 14.78 -12.12 -6.62
C GLU A 76 15.01 -13.59 -6.29
N VAL A 77 15.42 -14.36 -7.29
CA VAL A 77 15.76 -15.77 -7.15
C VAL A 77 17.18 -15.99 -7.66
N THR A 78 18.05 -16.58 -6.82
CA THR A 78 19.44 -16.90 -7.17
C THR A 78 19.56 -18.30 -7.74
N LEU A 79 20.64 -18.60 -8.46
CA LEU A 79 20.90 -19.96 -8.98
C LEU A 79 21.06 -20.97 -7.85
N THR A 80 21.60 -20.58 -6.71
CA THR A 80 21.66 -21.44 -5.51
C THR A 80 20.29 -21.82 -4.96
N MET A 81 19.31 -20.94 -5.09
CA MET A 81 17.91 -21.22 -4.73
C MET A 81 17.28 -22.18 -5.74
N LEU A 82 17.56 -22.00 -7.02
CA LEU A 82 17.09 -22.92 -8.07
C LEU A 82 17.63 -24.34 -7.90
N ASN A 83 18.88 -24.50 -7.43
CA ASN A 83 19.43 -25.84 -7.14
C ASN A 83 18.68 -26.61 -6.03
N LYS A 84 17.94 -25.89 -5.14
CA LYS A 84 17.12 -26.51 -4.10
C LYS A 84 15.82 -27.06 -4.65
N SER A 85 15.36 -26.55 -5.79
CA SER A 85 14.14 -27.04 -6.44
C SER A 85 14.32 -28.50 -6.88
N GLN A 86 13.25 -29.27 -6.70
CA GLN A 86 13.15 -30.64 -7.16
C GLN A 86 12.47 -30.75 -8.52
N ALA A 87 11.75 -29.71 -8.93
CA ALA A 87 11.05 -29.64 -10.21
C ALA A 87 12.02 -29.39 -11.37
N THR A 88 11.79 -30.06 -12.51
CA THR A 88 12.52 -29.81 -13.77
C THR A 88 12.04 -28.53 -14.44
N ASP A 89 10.75 -28.27 -14.37
CA ASP A 89 10.11 -27.06 -14.90
C ASP A 89 9.87 -26.08 -13.77
N VAL A 90 10.63 -25.02 -13.74
CA VAL A 90 10.63 -24.03 -12.66
C VAL A 90 9.83 -22.79 -13.10
N THR A 91 8.69 -22.61 -12.44
CA THR A 91 7.82 -21.44 -12.56
C THR A 91 7.77 -20.68 -11.23
N ALA A 92 7.17 -19.50 -11.22
CA ALA A 92 6.97 -18.75 -9.97
C ALA A 92 6.10 -19.54 -8.96
N GLU A 93 5.10 -20.25 -9.46
CA GLU A 93 4.18 -21.04 -8.66
C GLU A 93 4.88 -22.25 -8.03
N THR A 94 5.67 -23.00 -8.80
CA THR A 94 6.42 -24.16 -8.28
C THR A 94 7.41 -23.76 -7.19
N LEU A 95 8.08 -22.61 -7.33
CA LEU A 95 9.00 -22.09 -6.30
C LEU A 95 8.27 -21.64 -5.02
N LEU A 96 7.03 -21.20 -5.14
CA LEU A 96 6.19 -20.87 -3.99
C LEU A 96 5.72 -22.14 -3.26
N GLU A 97 5.26 -23.15 -4.01
CA GLU A 97 4.82 -24.45 -3.47
C GLU A 97 5.95 -25.18 -2.76
N GLU A 98 7.15 -25.16 -3.31
CA GLU A 98 8.36 -25.72 -2.69
C GLU A 98 8.87 -24.87 -1.50
N GLY A 99 8.29 -23.71 -1.24
CA GLY A 99 8.68 -22.81 -0.15
C GLY A 99 10.05 -22.16 -0.33
N ILE A 100 10.59 -22.14 -1.56
CA ILE A 100 11.88 -21.51 -1.89
C ILE A 100 11.75 -19.99 -1.88
N ILE A 101 10.60 -19.48 -2.32
CA ILE A 101 10.21 -18.06 -2.25
C ILE A 101 8.98 -17.90 -1.35
N GLY A 102 8.93 -16.79 -0.62
CA GLY A 102 7.81 -16.50 0.28
C GLY A 102 6.64 -15.81 -0.39
N ASN A 103 6.89 -14.99 -1.41
CA ASN A 103 5.89 -14.23 -2.15
C ASN A 103 6.27 -14.09 -3.62
N ILE A 104 5.26 -14.05 -4.48
CA ILE A 104 5.39 -13.60 -5.87
C ILE A 104 4.83 -12.18 -5.90
N ASN A 105 5.72 -11.18 -6.04
CA ASN A 105 5.31 -9.79 -6.20
C ASN A 105 4.81 -9.56 -7.66
N ASP A 106 5.41 -8.61 -8.39
CA ASP A 106 5.10 -8.34 -9.78
C ASP A 106 5.73 -9.34 -10.76
N GLY A 107 6.27 -10.44 -10.25
CA GLY A 107 6.93 -11.52 -10.97
C GLY A 107 8.26 -11.90 -10.36
N ILE A 108 9.03 -12.76 -11.06
CA ILE A 108 10.34 -13.23 -10.61
C ILE A 108 11.46 -12.77 -11.53
N VAL A 109 12.62 -12.49 -10.94
CA VAL A 109 13.87 -12.20 -11.64
C VAL A 109 14.94 -13.20 -11.22
N ILE A 110 15.63 -13.79 -12.20
CA ILE A 110 16.70 -14.75 -11.94
C ILE A 110 18.05 -14.04 -11.96
N LEU A 111 18.75 -14.13 -10.83
CA LEU A 111 20.08 -13.57 -10.63
C LEU A 111 21.15 -14.65 -10.80
N GLY A 112 22.25 -14.30 -11.47
CA GLY A 112 23.37 -15.21 -11.75
C GLY A 112 24.28 -15.54 -10.55
N ASN A 113 23.81 -15.30 -9.31
CA ASN A 113 24.55 -15.61 -8.10
C ASN A 113 24.53 -17.11 -7.81
N GLY A 114 25.71 -17.68 -7.62
CA GLY A 114 25.89 -19.10 -7.39
C GLY A 114 26.20 -19.92 -8.65
N SER A 115 26.26 -21.24 -8.50
CA SER A 115 26.38 -22.22 -9.58
C SER A 115 25.05 -22.95 -9.78
N ILE A 116 24.85 -23.51 -10.93
CA ILE A 116 23.75 -24.41 -11.26
C ILE A 116 24.32 -25.71 -11.79
N ASP A 117 23.88 -26.81 -11.20
CA ASP A 117 24.41 -28.15 -11.53
C ASP A 117 23.34 -29.01 -12.20
N LYS A 118 22.09 -28.56 -12.20
CA LYS A 118 20.92 -29.28 -12.72
C LYS A 118 20.47 -28.70 -14.05
N LYS A 119 19.95 -29.53 -14.93
CA LYS A 119 19.24 -29.08 -16.14
C LYS A 119 17.82 -28.66 -15.78
N LEU A 120 17.54 -27.39 -15.81
CA LEU A 120 16.23 -26.82 -15.44
C LEU A 120 15.65 -26.02 -16.60
N ASN A 121 14.35 -26.13 -16.79
CA ASN A 121 13.58 -25.25 -17.67
C ASN A 121 13.01 -24.13 -16.79
N VAL A 122 13.49 -22.92 -16.97
CA VAL A 122 13.13 -21.80 -16.09
C VAL A 122 12.27 -20.80 -16.84
N LYS A 123 11.05 -20.55 -16.31
CA LYS A 123 10.13 -19.52 -16.80
C LYS A 123 10.11 -18.37 -15.81
N ALA A 124 10.52 -17.18 -16.25
CA ALA A 124 10.57 -15.97 -15.42
C ALA A 124 10.39 -14.70 -16.23
N ASN A 125 10.03 -13.61 -15.55
CA ASN A 125 9.82 -12.31 -16.19
C ASN A 125 11.15 -11.66 -16.63
N ARG A 126 12.22 -11.87 -15.86
CA ARG A 126 13.53 -11.29 -16.19
C ARG A 126 14.67 -12.23 -15.79
N PHE A 127 15.77 -12.14 -16.54
CA PHE A 127 17.02 -12.85 -16.29
C PHE A 127 18.19 -11.88 -16.42
N THR A 128 19.16 -11.97 -15.54
CA THR A 128 20.46 -11.30 -15.73
C THR A 128 21.27 -12.02 -16.80
N LYS A 129 22.20 -11.31 -17.46
CA LYS A 129 23.06 -11.88 -18.49
C LYS A 129 23.81 -13.11 -17.98
N SER A 130 24.45 -12.98 -16.81
CA SER A 130 25.18 -14.07 -16.17
C SER A 130 24.30 -15.28 -15.81
N ALA A 131 23.01 -15.06 -15.45
CA ALA A 131 22.09 -16.15 -15.20
C ALA A 131 21.78 -16.93 -16.47
N LYS A 132 21.53 -16.22 -17.58
CA LYS A 132 21.27 -16.86 -18.88
C LYS A 132 22.42 -17.75 -19.31
N GLU A 133 23.64 -17.22 -19.27
CA GLU A 133 24.85 -17.94 -19.66
C GLU A 133 25.04 -19.23 -18.82
N LYS A 134 24.87 -19.13 -17.50
CA LYS A 134 25.04 -20.26 -16.58
C LYS A 134 23.95 -21.34 -16.77
N ILE A 135 22.69 -20.95 -16.95
CA ILE A 135 21.60 -21.90 -17.18
C ILE A 135 21.77 -22.61 -18.53
N GLN A 136 22.16 -21.88 -19.56
CA GLN A 136 22.44 -22.47 -20.89
C GLN A 136 23.67 -23.39 -20.86
N ALA A 137 24.74 -23.02 -20.14
CA ALA A 137 25.93 -23.86 -19.95
C ALA A 137 25.60 -25.18 -19.25
N ALA A 138 24.64 -25.16 -18.30
CA ALA A 138 24.14 -26.37 -17.64
C ALA A 138 23.14 -27.17 -18.51
N GLY A 139 22.85 -26.71 -19.73
CA GLY A 139 21.94 -27.38 -20.66
C GLY A 139 20.45 -27.14 -20.38
N GLY A 140 20.13 -26.13 -19.57
CA GLY A 140 18.77 -25.72 -19.26
C GLY A 140 18.14 -24.88 -20.36
N LYS A 141 16.81 -24.72 -20.29
CA LYS A 141 16.03 -23.83 -21.17
C LYS A 141 15.54 -22.60 -20.42
N ILE A 142 15.44 -21.48 -21.13
CA ILE A 142 14.99 -20.21 -20.57
C ILE A 142 13.78 -19.74 -21.37
N GLU A 143 12.72 -19.41 -20.67
CA GLU A 143 11.51 -18.83 -21.23
C GLU A 143 11.19 -17.52 -20.49
N VAL A 144 10.98 -16.45 -21.23
CA VAL A 144 10.62 -15.14 -20.68
C VAL A 144 9.12 -14.96 -20.88
N ILE A 145 8.44 -14.67 -19.75
CA ILE A 145 6.97 -14.47 -19.70
C ILE A 145 6.65 -12.99 -19.90
#